data_40ffe053d66ca037b7b79522719e4c43
#
_entry.id   40ffe053d66ca037b7b79522719e4c43
#
_cell.length_a   1.000
_cell.length_b   1.000
_cell.length_c   1.000
_cell.angle_alpha   90.00
_cell.angle_beta   90.00
_cell.angle_gamma   90.00
#
_symmetry.space_group_name_H-M   'P 1'
#
loop_
_entity.id
_entity.type
_entity.pdbx_description
1 polymer ?
#
loop_
_entity_poly.entity_id
_entity_poly.type
_entity_poly.pdbx_seq_one_letter_code
_entity_poly.pdbx_strand_id
1 'polypeptide(L)'
;KEVFFSGTFGGELLSLTAANVVLDKVKDGRVIAELYRVGQAIQEGLMSEISHKKYEFVNLSGNPTWTFLNWTLSSDALQNQVKTYFLQEMFKRGILVLSTNNVTTTLSQKDISKILTAYAEVFEAISQALERDSLDALLECQPIVPLFKVR
;
A
#
# COMPACT_ATOMS: atom_id res chain seq x y z
N LYS A 1 -14.68 -10.39 -34.81
CA LYS A 1 -13.72 -9.32 -34.48
C LYS A 1 -12.36 -9.96 -34.36
N GLU A 2 -11.42 -9.57 -35.19
CA GLU A 2 -10.04 -10.01 -35.09
C GLU A 2 -9.36 -9.25 -33.97
N VAL A 3 -8.70 -9.97 -33.07
CA VAL A 3 -7.89 -9.39 -31.98
C VAL A 3 -6.43 -9.47 -32.40
N PHE A 4 -5.77 -8.32 -32.53
CA PHE A 4 -4.34 -8.28 -32.77
C PHE A 4 -3.62 -8.58 -31.43
N PHE A 5 -2.78 -9.63 -31.45
CA PHE A 5 -1.93 -10.00 -30.35
C PHE A 5 -0.48 -9.98 -30.78
N SER A 6 0.32 -9.13 -30.15
CA SER A 6 1.73 -8.97 -30.46
C SER A 6 2.51 -8.61 -29.19
N GLY A 7 3.70 -9.15 -29.07
CA GLY A 7 4.63 -8.86 -27.98
C GLY A 7 5.80 -9.83 -27.98
N THR A 8 6.96 -9.39 -27.56
CA THR A 8 8.20 -10.19 -27.55
C THR A 8 8.02 -11.52 -26.80
N PHE A 9 7.26 -11.53 -25.70
CA PHE A 9 6.99 -12.71 -24.89
C PHE A 9 5.55 -13.23 -25.03
N GLY A 10 4.79 -12.76 -26.01
CA GLY A 10 3.38 -13.09 -26.15
C GLY A 10 3.03 -14.56 -26.33
N GLY A 11 3.96 -15.38 -26.82
CA GLY A 11 3.81 -16.83 -26.98
C GLY A 11 4.80 -17.63 -26.13
N GLU A 12 5.42 -17.05 -25.12
CA GLU A 12 6.42 -17.70 -24.30
C GLU A 12 5.79 -18.78 -23.41
N LEU A 13 6.24 -20.03 -23.56
CA LEU A 13 5.60 -21.20 -22.95
C LEU A 13 5.69 -21.22 -21.42
N LEU A 14 6.77 -20.74 -20.85
CA LEU A 14 6.96 -20.74 -19.39
C LEU A 14 5.94 -19.82 -18.70
N SER A 15 5.78 -18.61 -19.23
CA SER A 15 4.78 -17.66 -18.74
C SER A 15 3.35 -18.15 -18.92
N LEU A 16 3.04 -18.76 -20.08
CA LEU A 16 1.71 -19.35 -20.33
C LEU A 16 1.42 -20.52 -19.41
N THR A 17 2.41 -21.38 -19.16
CA THR A 17 2.27 -22.51 -18.22
C THR A 17 2.03 -21.99 -16.79
N ALA A 18 2.80 -21.00 -16.33
CA ALA A 18 2.61 -20.38 -15.04
C ALA A 18 1.21 -19.73 -14.92
N ALA A 19 0.76 -19.04 -15.97
CA ALA A 19 -0.57 -18.43 -16.00
C ALA A 19 -1.69 -19.49 -15.87
N ASN A 20 -1.58 -20.62 -16.56
CA ASN A 20 -2.55 -21.71 -16.45
C ASN A 20 -2.62 -22.26 -15.01
N VAL A 21 -1.49 -22.45 -14.34
CA VAL A 21 -1.45 -22.88 -12.93
C VAL A 21 -2.13 -21.86 -12.01
N VAL A 22 -1.92 -20.58 -12.24
CA VAL A 22 -2.59 -19.51 -11.47
C VAL A 22 -4.09 -19.51 -11.72
N LEU A 23 -4.52 -19.61 -12.99
CA LEU A 23 -5.94 -19.68 -13.35
C LEU A 23 -6.63 -20.88 -12.70
N ASP A 24 -5.98 -22.04 -12.70
CA ASP A 24 -6.50 -23.23 -12.03
C ASP A 24 -6.69 -23.04 -10.51
N LYS A 25 -5.82 -22.27 -9.87
CA LYS A 25 -5.93 -21.96 -8.45
C LYS A 25 -7.05 -20.96 -8.13
N VAL A 26 -7.33 -20.03 -9.01
CA VAL A 26 -8.30 -18.95 -8.73
C VAL A 26 -9.71 -19.25 -9.25
N LYS A 27 -9.88 -20.22 -10.16
CA LYS A 27 -11.15 -20.51 -10.85
C LYS A 27 -12.33 -20.86 -9.93
N ASP A 28 -12.07 -21.45 -8.77
CA ASP A 28 -13.11 -21.82 -7.81
C ASP A 28 -13.50 -20.69 -6.84
N GLY A 29 -12.86 -19.53 -6.95
CA GLY A 29 -13.14 -18.33 -6.18
C GLY A 29 -12.56 -18.31 -4.74
N ARG A 30 -12.05 -19.42 -4.22
CA ARG A 30 -11.54 -19.49 -2.82
C ARG A 30 -10.36 -18.55 -2.59
N VAL A 31 -9.42 -18.51 -3.53
CA VAL A 31 -8.26 -17.59 -3.46
C VAL A 31 -8.73 -16.14 -3.47
N ILE A 32 -9.69 -15.82 -4.33
CA ILE A 32 -10.26 -14.46 -4.42
C ILE A 32 -10.97 -14.08 -3.11
N ALA A 33 -11.79 -14.97 -2.56
CA ALA A 33 -12.46 -14.74 -1.29
C ALA A 33 -11.47 -14.52 -0.14
N GLU A 34 -10.38 -15.26 -0.09
CA GLU A 34 -9.33 -15.09 0.92
C GLU A 34 -8.58 -13.77 0.76
N LEU A 35 -8.25 -13.36 -0.46
CA LEU A 35 -7.68 -12.04 -0.73
C LEU A 35 -8.59 -10.91 -0.25
N TYR A 36 -9.90 -11.02 -0.51
CA TYR A 36 -10.88 -10.05 -0.01
C TYR A 36 -10.94 -10.03 1.51
N ARG A 37 -10.98 -11.19 2.16
CA ARG A 37 -11.01 -11.31 3.63
C ARG A 37 -9.79 -10.61 4.26
N VAL A 38 -8.60 -10.90 3.77
CA VAL A 38 -7.35 -10.30 4.26
C VAL A 38 -7.34 -8.79 4.00
N GLY A 39 -7.70 -8.38 2.78
CA GLY A 39 -7.72 -6.99 2.39
C GLY A 39 -8.72 -6.15 3.17
N GLN A 40 -9.94 -6.67 3.39
CA GLN A 40 -10.96 -6.02 4.21
C GLN A 40 -10.47 -5.83 5.65
N ALA A 41 -9.86 -6.84 6.26
CA ALA A 41 -9.34 -6.72 7.62
C ALA A 41 -8.30 -5.60 7.75
N ILE A 42 -7.41 -5.45 6.78
CA ILE A 42 -6.42 -4.37 6.76
C ILE A 42 -7.10 -3.03 6.50
N GLN A 43 -7.96 -2.93 5.48
CA GLN A 43 -8.62 -1.69 5.09
C GLN A 43 -9.52 -1.15 6.22
N GLU A 44 -10.35 -2.00 6.83
CA GLU A 44 -11.24 -1.63 7.93
C GLU A 44 -10.44 -1.20 9.17
N GLY A 45 -9.34 -1.91 9.49
CA GLY A 45 -8.46 -1.54 10.59
C GLY A 45 -7.83 -0.16 10.38
N LEU A 46 -7.33 0.12 9.18
CA LEU A 46 -6.78 1.43 8.82
C LEU A 46 -7.84 2.54 8.83
N MET A 47 -9.03 2.30 8.29
CA MET A 47 -10.13 3.26 8.31
C MET A 47 -10.58 3.58 9.73
N SER A 48 -10.65 2.56 10.59
CA SER A 48 -10.97 2.73 12.01
C SER A 48 -9.93 3.61 12.71
N GLU A 49 -8.64 3.36 12.52
CA GLU A 49 -7.55 4.15 13.10
C GLU A 49 -7.60 5.61 12.63
N ILE A 50 -7.70 5.84 11.32
CA ILE A 50 -7.78 7.18 10.73
C ILE A 50 -8.97 7.95 11.29
N SER A 51 -10.15 7.32 11.37
CA SER A 51 -11.38 7.95 11.85
C SER A 51 -11.34 8.22 13.35
N HIS A 52 -10.86 7.27 14.17
CA HIS A 52 -10.77 7.40 15.62
C HIS A 52 -9.82 8.52 16.03
N LYS A 53 -8.66 8.59 15.39
CA LYS A 53 -7.63 9.62 15.63
C LYS A 53 -7.87 10.92 14.86
N LYS A 54 -8.83 10.93 13.93
CA LYS A 54 -9.16 12.09 13.08
C LYS A 54 -7.97 12.61 12.28
N TYR A 55 -7.17 11.70 11.73
CA TYR A 55 -6.06 12.08 10.87
C TYR A 55 -6.58 12.68 9.55
N GLU A 56 -6.33 13.97 9.31
CA GLU A 56 -6.75 14.69 8.11
C GLU A 56 -5.72 14.60 6.97
N PHE A 57 -4.49 14.22 7.29
CA PHE A 57 -3.37 14.15 6.34
C PHE A 57 -3.39 12.91 5.45
N VAL A 58 -4.26 11.93 5.73
CA VAL A 58 -4.33 10.67 4.99
C VAL A 58 -5.77 10.17 4.87
N ASN A 59 -6.10 9.61 3.72
CA ASN A 59 -7.33 8.85 3.51
C ASN A 59 -7.06 7.59 2.66
N LEU A 60 -8.04 6.71 2.57
CA LEU A 60 -7.95 5.47 1.82
C LEU A 60 -8.86 5.47 0.60
N SER A 61 -8.41 4.83 -0.47
CA SER A 61 -9.22 4.51 -1.64
C SER A 61 -8.86 3.13 -2.21
N GLY A 62 -9.58 2.72 -3.23
CA GLY A 62 -9.33 1.46 -3.93
C GLY A 62 -10.13 0.27 -3.38
N ASN A 63 -9.82 -0.89 -3.93
CA ASN A 63 -10.45 -2.16 -3.55
C ASN A 63 -9.75 -2.74 -2.32
N PRO A 64 -10.43 -3.52 -1.46
CA PRO A 64 -9.78 -4.17 -0.32
C PRO A 64 -8.51 -4.95 -0.67
N THR A 65 -8.49 -5.61 -1.83
CA THR A 65 -7.30 -6.35 -2.28
C THR A 65 -6.17 -5.46 -2.80
N TRP A 66 -6.45 -4.20 -3.04
CA TRP A 66 -5.49 -3.20 -3.52
C TRP A 66 -5.90 -1.80 -3.04
N THR A 67 -5.56 -1.50 -1.80
CA THR A 67 -5.88 -0.24 -1.14
C THR A 67 -4.77 0.79 -1.37
N PHE A 68 -5.16 2.04 -1.60
CA PHE A 68 -4.25 3.17 -1.77
C PHE A 68 -4.31 4.10 -0.56
N LEU A 69 -3.14 4.56 -0.12
CA LEU A 69 -2.99 5.68 0.80
C LEU A 69 -2.93 6.97 -0.01
N ASN A 70 -3.90 7.85 0.21
CA ASN A 70 -3.91 9.17 -0.40
C ASN A 70 -3.52 10.20 0.65
N TRP A 71 -2.44 10.92 0.40
CA TRP A 71 -1.94 11.93 1.30
C TRP A 71 -2.59 13.28 0.97
N THR A 72 -3.12 13.96 1.99
CA THR A 72 -3.84 15.23 1.87
C THR A 72 -3.09 16.29 2.67
N LEU A 73 -2.20 17.01 2.00
CA LEU A 73 -1.32 18.00 2.62
C LEU A 73 -1.29 19.28 1.80
N SER A 74 -0.86 20.39 2.42
CA SER A 74 -0.93 21.74 1.87
C SER A 74 -0.01 21.99 0.67
N SER A 75 1.02 21.15 0.48
CA SER A 75 1.97 21.30 -0.63
C SER A 75 2.55 19.96 -1.09
N ASP A 76 2.98 19.89 -2.36
CA ASP A 76 3.69 18.72 -2.90
C ASP A 76 5.00 18.43 -2.12
N ALA A 77 5.69 19.48 -1.66
CA ALA A 77 6.93 19.31 -0.89
C ALA A 77 6.67 18.60 0.44
N LEU A 78 5.70 19.06 1.20
CA LEU A 78 5.29 18.44 2.47
C LEU A 78 4.76 17.01 2.25
N GLN A 79 4.00 16.80 1.17
CA GLN A 79 3.51 15.48 0.81
C GLN A 79 4.65 14.50 0.52
N ASN A 80 5.70 14.94 -0.15
CA ASN A 80 6.88 14.13 -0.42
C ASN A 80 7.67 13.82 0.86
N GLN A 81 7.79 14.78 1.78
CA GLN A 81 8.39 14.56 3.10
C GLN A 81 7.61 13.51 3.90
N VAL A 82 6.29 13.66 4.00
CA VAL A 82 5.41 12.70 4.71
C VAL A 82 5.50 11.30 4.11
N LYS A 83 5.45 11.18 2.78
CA LYS A 83 5.63 9.89 2.09
C LYS A 83 6.97 9.26 2.40
N THR A 84 8.04 10.05 2.39
CA THR A 84 9.39 9.57 2.66
C THR A 84 9.52 9.10 4.10
N TYR A 85 9.02 9.88 5.05
CA TYR A 85 9.02 9.52 6.47
C TYR A 85 8.17 8.28 6.74
N PHE A 86 6.99 8.18 6.12
CA PHE A 86 6.16 6.99 6.19
C PHE A 86 6.92 5.74 5.74
N LEU A 87 7.56 5.77 4.58
CA LEU A 87 8.33 4.63 4.08
C LEU A 87 9.50 4.27 4.99
N GLN A 88 10.26 5.30 5.45
CA GLN A 88 11.35 5.14 6.39
C GLN A 88 10.91 4.39 7.65
N GLU A 89 9.83 4.83 8.26
CA GLU A 89 9.34 4.27 9.51
C GLU A 89 8.69 2.88 9.35
N MET A 90 8.00 2.64 8.23
CA MET A 90 7.48 1.30 7.91
C MET A 90 8.62 0.29 7.66
N PHE A 91 9.68 0.69 6.96
CA PHE A 91 10.84 -0.17 6.70
C PHE A 91 11.59 -0.50 7.97
N LYS A 92 11.76 0.44 8.89
CA LYS A 92 12.35 0.18 10.23
C LYS A 92 11.57 -0.88 11.02
N ARG A 93 10.25 -0.96 10.80
CA ARG A 93 9.37 -1.97 11.41
C ARG A 93 9.32 -3.29 10.63
N GLY A 94 10.13 -3.40 9.57
CA GLY A 94 10.22 -4.58 8.71
C GLY A 94 9.00 -4.81 7.84
N ILE A 95 8.33 -3.73 7.43
CA ILE A 95 7.19 -3.77 6.51
C ILE A 95 7.57 -3.05 5.22
N LEU A 96 7.73 -3.83 4.16
CA LEU A 96 7.97 -3.30 2.82
C LEU A 96 6.63 -2.91 2.21
N VAL A 97 6.38 -1.62 2.12
CA VAL A 97 5.18 -1.02 1.56
C VAL A 97 5.55 0.21 0.73
N LEU A 98 4.74 0.54 -0.25
CA LEU A 98 4.78 1.86 -0.91
C LEU A 98 3.58 2.70 -0.42
N SER A 99 2.88 3.37 -1.31
CA SER A 99 1.61 4.02 -0.95
C SER A 99 0.41 3.12 -1.24
N THR A 100 0.61 1.81 -1.32
CA THR A 100 -0.42 0.83 -1.66
C THR A 100 -0.25 -0.43 -0.82
N ASN A 101 -1.37 -1.05 -0.47
CA ASN A 101 -1.41 -2.38 0.14
C ASN A 101 -1.88 -3.39 -0.90
N ASN A 102 -0.97 -4.17 -1.45
CA ASN A 102 -1.24 -5.31 -2.31
C ASN A 102 -1.25 -6.57 -1.43
N VAL A 103 -2.44 -7.11 -1.18
CA VAL A 103 -2.56 -8.24 -0.26
C VAL A 103 -2.21 -9.57 -0.92
N THR A 104 -1.81 -10.52 -0.09
CA THR A 104 -1.56 -11.91 -0.51
C THR A 104 -2.29 -12.88 0.41
N THR A 105 -2.54 -14.10 -0.08
CA THR A 105 -3.17 -15.16 0.73
C THR A 105 -2.24 -15.74 1.81
N THR A 106 -0.98 -15.35 1.83
CA THR A 106 0.02 -15.83 2.80
C THR A 106 0.07 -15.01 4.09
N LEU A 107 -0.64 -13.88 4.14
CA LEU A 107 -0.71 -13.05 5.34
C LEU A 107 -1.56 -13.72 6.42
N SER A 108 -0.91 -14.11 7.51
CA SER A 108 -1.59 -14.64 8.69
C SER A 108 -2.27 -13.52 9.50
N GLN A 109 -3.15 -13.90 10.45
CA GLN A 109 -3.74 -12.94 11.37
C GLN A 109 -2.68 -12.17 12.19
N LYS A 110 -1.57 -12.83 12.52
CA LYS A 110 -0.44 -12.19 13.20
C LYS A 110 0.22 -11.12 12.32
N ASP A 111 0.36 -11.40 11.03
CA ASP A 111 0.92 -10.43 10.07
C ASP A 111 -0.01 -9.23 9.91
N ILE A 112 -1.32 -9.45 9.78
CA ILE A 112 -2.32 -8.39 9.72
C ILE A 112 -2.23 -7.51 10.98
N SER A 113 -2.19 -8.10 12.17
CA SER A 113 -2.06 -7.34 13.42
C SER A 113 -0.75 -6.54 13.47
N LYS A 114 0.37 -7.13 13.04
CA LYS A 114 1.66 -6.43 12.96
C LYS A 114 1.59 -5.24 12.00
N ILE A 115 0.97 -5.43 10.83
CA ILE A 115 0.78 -4.37 9.84
C ILE A 115 -0.03 -3.21 10.43
N LEU A 116 -1.18 -3.49 11.03
CA LEU A 116 -2.06 -2.47 11.61
C LEU A 116 -1.39 -1.72 12.76
N THR A 117 -0.67 -2.42 13.64
CA THR A 117 0.11 -1.79 14.72
C THR A 117 1.15 -0.83 14.16
N ALA A 118 1.91 -1.27 13.16
CA ALA A 118 2.94 -0.42 12.54
C ALA A 118 2.33 0.83 11.88
N TYR A 119 1.20 0.70 11.19
CA TYR A 119 0.51 1.85 10.63
C TYR A 119 0.04 2.84 11.70
N ALA A 120 -0.57 2.35 12.78
CA ALA A 120 -1.03 3.19 13.89
C ALA A 120 0.13 3.98 14.51
N GLU A 121 1.25 3.32 14.79
CA GLU A 121 2.45 3.98 15.33
C GLU A 121 3.04 5.01 14.36
N VAL A 122 3.09 4.69 13.06
CA VAL A 122 3.66 5.59 12.05
C VAL A 122 2.74 6.79 11.80
N PHE A 123 1.42 6.59 11.75
CA PHE A 123 0.46 7.69 11.61
C PHE A 123 0.51 8.63 12.81
N GLU A 124 0.62 8.09 14.03
CA GLU A 124 0.79 8.89 15.25
C GLU A 124 2.10 9.70 15.19
N ALA A 125 3.21 9.09 14.77
CA ALA A 125 4.49 9.78 14.62
C ALA A 125 4.43 10.90 13.55
N ILE A 126 3.74 10.67 12.43
CA ILE A 126 3.51 11.68 11.39
C ILE A 126 2.68 12.83 11.95
N SER A 127 1.58 12.54 12.66
CA SER A 127 0.73 13.56 13.28
C SER A 127 1.55 14.48 14.19
N GLN A 128 2.33 13.90 15.09
CA GLN A 128 3.18 14.64 16.02
C GLN A 128 4.27 15.45 15.30
N ALA A 129 4.85 14.91 14.23
CA ALA A 129 5.86 15.61 13.45
C ALA A 129 5.27 16.80 12.68
N LEU A 130 4.04 16.67 12.17
CA LEU A 130 3.32 17.75 11.51
C LEU A 130 2.94 18.87 12.50
N GLU A 131 2.45 18.52 13.69
CA GLU A 131 2.10 19.48 14.74
C GLU A 131 3.31 20.30 15.22
N ARG A 132 4.51 19.70 15.24
CA ARG A 132 5.75 20.32 15.69
C ARG A 132 6.58 20.97 14.59
N ASP A 133 6.13 20.87 13.34
CA ASP A 133 6.89 21.29 12.14
C ASP A 133 8.32 20.71 12.12
N SER A 134 8.45 19.44 12.50
CA SER A 134 9.74 18.79 12.73
C SER A 134 10.10 17.70 11.72
N LEU A 135 9.28 17.51 10.69
CA LEU A 135 9.38 16.37 9.75
C LEU A 135 10.74 16.33 9.04
N ASP A 136 11.24 17.50 8.63
CA ASP A 136 12.53 17.61 7.93
C ASP A 136 13.69 17.10 8.77
N ALA A 137 13.67 17.38 10.08
CA ALA A 137 14.71 16.94 11.02
C ALA A 137 14.66 15.42 11.32
N LEU A 138 13.54 14.76 11.02
CA LEU A 138 13.34 13.32 11.25
C LEU A 138 13.66 12.46 10.04
N LEU A 139 13.87 13.07 8.87
CA LEU A 139 14.23 12.35 7.65
C LEU A 139 15.70 11.93 7.68
N GLU A 140 15.96 10.66 7.35
CA GLU A 140 17.32 10.10 7.23
C GLU A 140 17.84 10.15 5.79
N CYS A 141 17.01 10.62 4.85
CA CYS A 141 17.38 10.78 3.43
C CYS A 141 16.62 11.96 2.81
N GLN A 142 17.01 12.33 1.61
CA GLN A 142 16.28 13.34 0.84
C GLN A 142 14.85 12.87 0.54
N PRO A 143 13.86 13.77 0.58
CA PRO A 143 12.49 13.44 0.21
C PRO A 143 12.39 12.82 -1.18
N ILE A 144 11.61 11.75 -1.31
CA ILE A 144 11.37 11.09 -2.60
C ILE A 144 10.53 12.03 -3.46
N VAL A 145 11.07 12.37 -4.62
CA VAL A 145 10.39 13.17 -5.64
C VAL A 145 10.06 12.27 -6.83
N PRO A 146 8.81 12.25 -7.31
CA PRO A 146 8.46 11.50 -8.51
C PRO A 146 9.30 11.95 -9.70
N LEU A 147 9.98 11.00 -10.36
CA LEU A 147 10.79 11.27 -11.57
C LEU A 147 9.92 11.71 -12.76
N PHE A 148 8.68 11.25 -12.80
CA PHE A 148 7.73 11.57 -13.85
C PHE A 148 6.42 12.06 -13.24
N LYS A 149 5.96 13.24 -13.68
CA LYS A 149 4.59 13.69 -13.41
C LYS A 149 3.68 13.07 -14.47
N VAL A 150 2.77 12.20 -14.05
CA VAL A 150 1.67 11.77 -14.92
C VAL A 150 0.75 12.99 -15.07
N ARG A 151 0.58 13.42 -16.32
CA ARG A 151 -0.33 14.54 -16.65
C ARG A 151 -1.76 14.09 -16.67
#